data_86e1512b827330db8d79099c97512dff
#
_entry.id   86e1512b827330db8d79099c97512dff
#
_cell.length_a   1.000
_cell.length_b   1.000
_cell.length_c   1.000
_cell.angle_alpha   90.00
_cell.angle_beta   90.00
_cell.angle_gamma   90.00
#
_symmetry.space_group_name_H-M   'P 1'
#
loop_
_entity.id
_entity.type
_entity.pdbx_description
1 polymer ?
#
loop_
_entity_poly.entity_id
_entity_poly.type
_entity_poly.pdbx_seq_one_letter_code
_entity_poly.pdbx_strand_id
1 'polypeptide(L)'
;MTLTQDRRTELLGGCPLFGGVRPEDLAAIAERAIEVEFPTDHVIARQGEIGTGLFVVIEGAVRVVRDGQELARMGVGDFFGEMSVIDGLPRVAQVVALEPTRCLALASWEFERLVLENPTIGLAILRGLSARLRARTEPPQH
;
A
#
# COMPACT_ATOMS: atom_id res chain seq x y z
N MET A 1 -11.70 4.40 16.89
CA MET A 1 -12.19 3.02 17.00
C MET A 1 -11.26 2.08 16.24
N THR A 2 -10.86 1.01 16.91
CA THR A 2 -9.91 0.05 16.32
C THR A 2 -10.65 -0.91 15.39
N LEU A 3 -10.04 -1.19 14.24
CA LEU A 3 -10.61 -2.15 13.29
C LEU A 3 -10.52 -3.57 13.82
N THR A 4 -11.49 -4.39 13.47
CA THR A 4 -11.43 -5.81 13.74
C THR A 4 -10.40 -6.46 12.80
N GLN A 5 -9.93 -7.64 13.16
CA GLN A 5 -9.01 -8.41 12.31
C GLN A 5 -9.65 -8.72 10.95
N ASP A 6 -10.94 -9.06 10.94
CA ASP A 6 -11.65 -9.35 9.69
C ASP A 6 -11.71 -8.14 8.77
N ARG A 7 -11.98 -6.95 9.33
CA ARG A 7 -12.05 -5.73 8.53
C ARG A 7 -10.68 -5.36 7.98
N ARG A 8 -9.62 -5.53 8.79
CA ARG A 8 -8.23 -5.27 8.37
C ARG A 8 -7.87 -6.18 7.20
N THR A 9 -8.22 -7.45 7.31
CA THR A 9 -7.96 -8.44 6.26
C THR A 9 -8.71 -8.07 4.98
N GLU A 10 -9.96 -7.67 5.11
CA GLU A 10 -10.78 -7.24 3.97
C GLU A 10 -10.18 -6.04 3.26
N LEU A 11 -9.76 -5.03 4.03
CA LEU A 11 -9.16 -3.82 3.45
C LEU A 11 -7.87 -4.13 2.72
N LEU A 12 -7.02 -4.95 3.30
CA LEU A 12 -5.77 -5.35 2.66
C LEU A 12 -6.02 -6.20 1.41
N GLY A 13 -7.06 -7.04 1.45
CA GLY A 13 -7.43 -7.86 0.31
C GLY A 13 -7.92 -7.06 -0.89
N GLY A 14 -8.38 -5.84 -0.66
CA GLY A 14 -8.77 -4.92 -1.73
C GLY A 14 -7.61 -4.24 -2.39
N CYS A 15 -6.40 -4.33 -1.81
CA CYS A 15 -5.21 -3.76 -2.39
C CYS A 15 -4.74 -4.65 -3.55
N PRO A 16 -4.63 -4.11 -4.78
CA PRO A 16 -4.22 -4.93 -5.93
C PRO A 16 -2.89 -5.66 -5.74
N LEU A 17 -1.99 -5.11 -4.92
CA LEU A 17 -0.73 -5.78 -4.61
C LEU A 17 -0.94 -7.15 -3.98
N PHE A 18 -2.01 -7.30 -3.20
CA PHE A 18 -2.31 -8.54 -2.48
C PHE A 18 -3.41 -9.38 -3.13
N GLY A 19 -3.80 -9.04 -4.36
CA GLY A 19 -4.94 -9.66 -5.02
C GLY A 19 -4.83 -11.17 -5.19
N GLY A 20 -3.61 -11.70 -5.31
CA GLY A 20 -3.38 -13.13 -5.47
C GLY A 20 -2.97 -13.84 -4.17
N VAL A 21 -2.94 -13.11 -3.06
CA VAL A 21 -2.51 -13.66 -1.77
C VAL A 21 -3.63 -14.49 -1.15
N ARG A 22 -3.28 -15.68 -0.63
CA ARG A 22 -4.26 -16.57 0.00
C ARG A 22 -4.86 -15.96 1.26
N PRO A 23 -6.10 -16.30 1.61
CA PRO A 23 -6.74 -15.73 2.81
C PRO A 23 -5.94 -15.88 4.09
N GLU A 24 -5.31 -17.03 4.32
CA GLU A 24 -4.50 -17.24 5.53
C GLU A 24 -3.24 -16.38 5.54
N ASP A 25 -2.65 -16.14 4.38
CA ASP A 25 -1.48 -15.26 4.27
C ASP A 25 -1.90 -13.80 4.42
N LEU A 26 -3.06 -13.45 3.91
CA LEU A 26 -3.62 -12.12 4.05
C LEU A 26 -3.90 -11.79 5.51
N ALA A 27 -4.39 -12.76 6.26
CA ALA A 27 -4.62 -12.61 7.70
C ALA A 27 -3.30 -12.36 8.44
N ALA A 28 -2.24 -13.05 8.05
CA ALA A 28 -0.91 -12.84 8.64
C ALA A 28 -0.38 -11.42 8.37
N ILE A 29 -0.62 -10.91 7.17
CA ILE A 29 -0.24 -9.52 6.83
C ILE A 29 -1.04 -8.56 7.71
N ALA A 30 -2.34 -8.80 7.86
CA ALA A 30 -3.23 -7.93 8.63
C ALA A 30 -2.81 -7.83 10.09
N GLU A 31 -2.30 -8.91 10.67
CA GLU A 31 -1.82 -8.92 12.05
C GLU A 31 -0.64 -7.99 12.28
N ARG A 32 0.20 -7.81 11.25
CA ARG A 32 1.41 -7.00 11.34
C ARG A 32 1.16 -5.53 11.04
N ALA A 33 0.01 -5.19 10.47
CA ALA A 33 -0.34 -3.82 10.13
C ALA A 33 -0.82 -3.06 11.36
N ILE A 34 -0.54 -1.76 11.40
CA ILE A 34 -0.96 -0.89 12.51
C ILE A 34 -1.81 0.26 11.98
N GLU A 35 -2.66 0.78 12.84
CA GLU A 35 -3.49 1.94 12.50
C GLU A 35 -2.73 3.22 12.88
N VAL A 36 -2.68 4.17 11.95
CA VAL A 36 -1.98 5.44 12.14
C VAL A 36 -2.91 6.58 11.73
N GLU A 37 -2.93 7.66 12.51
CA GLU A 37 -3.75 8.83 12.24
C GLU A 37 -2.88 9.99 11.81
N PHE A 38 -3.40 10.79 10.87
CA PHE A 38 -2.72 11.98 10.36
C PHE A 38 -3.70 13.15 10.34
N PRO A 39 -3.27 14.32 10.82
CA PRO A 39 -4.11 15.52 10.73
C PRO A 39 -4.14 16.06 9.30
N THR A 40 -5.10 16.93 9.04
CA THR A 40 -5.19 17.64 7.76
C THR A 40 -3.85 18.31 7.41
N ASP A 41 -3.50 18.26 6.14
CA ASP A 41 -2.27 18.83 5.59
C ASP A 41 -0.97 18.15 6.00
N HIS A 42 -1.04 17.08 6.78
CA HIS A 42 0.16 16.32 7.13
C HIS A 42 0.73 15.62 5.91
N VAL A 43 2.04 15.71 5.74
CA VAL A 43 2.75 15.01 4.67
C VAL A 43 3.06 13.61 5.17
N ILE A 44 2.31 12.63 4.65
CA ILE A 44 2.43 11.23 5.08
C ILE A 44 3.66 10.58 4.46
N ALA A 45 3.93 10.91 3.20
CA ALA A 45 5.07 10.37 2.46
C ALA A 45 5.69 11.50 1.65
N ARG A 46 7.01 11.60 1.65
CA ARG A 46 7.72 12.68 0.94
C ARG A 46 8.38 12.18 -0.32
N GLN A 47 8.21 12.94 -1.40
CA GLN A 47 8.90 12.67 -2.66
C GLN A 47 10.41 12.72 -2.43
N GLY A 48 11.12 11.75 -2.98
CA GLY A 48 12.58 11.70 -2.89
C GLY A 48 13.11 11.00 -1.65
N GLU A 49 12.27 10.74 -0.65
CA GLU A 49 12.69 10.01 0.55
C GLU A 49 12.40 8.52 0.39
N ILE A 50 13.24 7.71 1.01
CA ILE A 50 13.03 6.26 1.01
C ILE A 50 11.82 5.96 1.89
N GLY A 51 10.88 5.21 1.33
CA GLY A 51 9.65 4.86 2.03
C GLY A 51 9.88 3.80 3.08
N THR A 52 9.19 3.93 4.22
CA THR A 52 9.30 2.99 5.33
C THR A 52 8.06 2.13 5.50
N GLY A 53 7.07 2.27 4.61
CA GLY A 53 5.86 1.48 4.71
C GLY A 53 4.89 1.65 3.56
N LEU A 54 3.95 0.73 3.54
CA LEU A 54 2.79 0.72 2.66
C LEU A 54 1.60 1.16 3.49
N PHE A 55 0.70 1.95 2.91
CA PHE A 55 -0.48 2.47 3.60
C PHE A 55 -1.75 2.17 2.81
N VAL A 56 -2.81 1.82 3.53
CA VAL A 56 -4.17 1.72 2.99
C VAL A 56 -5.03 2.73 3.72
N VAL A 57 -5.76 3.57 3.00
CA VAL A 57 -6.63 4.57 3.61
C VAL A 57 -7.87 3.88 4.16
N ILE A 58 -8.14 4.05 5.45
CA ILE A 58 -9.32 3.47 6.09
C ILE A 58 -10.36 4.53 6.46
N GLU A 59 -9.96 5.80 6.53
CA GLU A 59 -10.85 6.91 6.80
C GLU A 59 -10.19 8.18 6.32
N GLY A 60 -10.93 9.07 5.67
CA GLY A 60 -10.40 10.33 5.17
C GLY A 60 -10.00 10.27 3.70
N ALA A 61 -9.13 11.19 3.31
CA ALA A 61 -8.67 11.31 1.93
C ALA A 61 -7.30 11.95 1.86
N VAL A 62 -6.55 11.61 0.82
CA VAL A 62 -5.22 12.14 0.58
C VAL A 62 -5.10 12.62 -0.87
N ARG A 63 -4.12 13.47 -1.14
CA ARG A 63 -3.75 13.84 -2.51
C ARG A 63 -2.31 13.41 -2.77
N VAL A 64 -2.05 13.01 -4.00
CA VAL A 64 -0.74 12.60 -4.46
C VAL A 64 -0.16 13.73 -5.29
N VAL A 65 1.01 14.22 -4.93
CA VAL A 65 1.65 15.37 -5.56
C VAL A 65 3.04 14.98 -6.03
N ARG A 66 3.38 15.37 -7.25
CA ARG A 66 4.70 15.13 -7.81
C ARG A 66 5.18 16.41 -8.48
N ASP A 67 6.36 16.88 -8.08
CA ASP A 67 6.95 18.11 -8.60
C ASP A 67 5.99 19.30 -8.52
N GLY A 68 5.26 19.37 -7.41
CA GLY A 68 4.31 20.43 -7.16
C GLY A 68 2.95 20.30 -7.83
N GLN A 69 2.74 19.25 -8.62
CA GLN A 69 1.48 19.03 -9.31
C GLN A 69 0.68 17.91 -8.67
N GLU A 70 -0.60 18.17 -8.45
CA GLU A 70 -1.48 17.13 -7.94
C GLU A 70 -1.77 16.13 -9.07
N LEU A 71 -1.41 14.86 -8.85
CA LEU A 71 -1.61 13.79 -9.82
C LEU A 71 -2.92 13.07 -9.61
N ALA A 72 -3.35 12.93 -8.35
CA ALA A 72 -4.53 12.13 -8.03
C ALA A 72 -5.00 12.42 -6.61
N ARG A 73 -6.22 12.00 -6.33
CA ARG A 73 -6.76 11.97 -4.98
C ARG A 73 -7.17 10.54 -4.68
N MET A 74 -6.97 10.14 -3.43
CA MET A 74 -7.28 8.79 -2.99
C MET A 74 -8.19 8.84 -1.76
N GLY A 75 -9.07 7.86 -1.65
CA GLY A 75 -9.97 7.73 -0.52
C GLY A 75 -9.92 6.35 0.09
N VAL A 76 -10.95 6.02 0.85
CA VAL A 76 -11.03 4.76 1.58
C VAL A 76 -10.85 3.57 0.63
N GLY A 77 -9.97 2.65 1.00
CA GLY A 77 -9.64 1.46 0.21
C GLY A 77 -8.45 1.64 -0.72
N ASP A 78 -8.04 2.87 -0.99
CA ASP A 78 -6.87 3.11 -1.83
C ASP A 78 -5.59 2.93 -1.03
N PHE A 79 -4.49 2.65 -1.72
CA PHE A 79 -3.21 2.37 -1.07
C PHE A 79 -2.09 3.14 -1.76
N PHE A 80 -1.00 3.35 -1.01
CA PHE A 80 0.20 3.99 -1.54
C PHE A 80 1.44 3.52 -0.79
N GLY A 81 2.60 3.76 -1.39
CA GLY A 81 3.89 3.40 -0.79
C GLY A 81 4.39 1.99 -1.12
N GLU A 82 3.63 1.21 -1.88
CA GLU A 82 3.95 -0.18 -2.17
C GLU A 82 5.23 -0.36 -2.98
N MET A 83 5.52 0.55 -3.88
CA MET A 83 6.72 0.43 -4.72
C MET A 83 7.99 0.55 -3.88
N SER A 84 8.06 1.54 -2.99
CA SER A 84 9.23 1.73 -2.14
C SER A 84 9.44 0.58 -1.16
N VAL A 85 8.35 -0.03 -0.72
CA VAL A 85 8.42 -1.19 0.17
C VAL A 85 9.05 -2.38 -0.56
N ILE A 86 8.74 -2.53 -1.85
CA ILE A 86 9.24 -3.65 -2.66
C ILE A 86 10.69 -3.44 -3.09
N ASP A 87 11.02 -2.24 -3.62
CA ASP A 87 12.33 -2.01 -4.24
C ASP A 87 13.31 -1.19 -3.40
N GLY A 88 12.86 -0.59 -2.29
CA GLY A 88 13.71 0.20 -1.42
C GLY A 88 14.19 1.51 -2.03
N LEU A 89 13.59 1.93 -3.14
CA LEU A 89 13.98 3.17 -3.82
C LEU A 89 13.20 4.36 -3.28
N PRO A 90 13.71 5.58 -3.50
CA PRO A 90 13.01 6.80 -3.07
C PRO A 90 11.60 6.90 -3.64
N ARG A 91 10.72 7.51 -2.89
CA ARG A 91 9.33 7.71 -3.31
C ARG A 91 9.26 8.67 -4.49
N VAL A 92 8.41 8.35 -5.47
CA VAL A 92 8.27 9.14 -6.69
C VAL A 92 7.30 10.30 -6.54
N ALA A 93 6.52 10.32 -5.46
CA ALA A 93 5.53 11.35 -5.22
C ALA A 93 5.34 11.59 -3.73
N GLN A 94 4.76 12.74 -3.40
CA GLN A 94 4.40 13.12 -2.05
C GLN A 94 2.93 12.82 -1.83
N VAL A 95 2.58 12.37 -0.62
CA VAL A 95 1.19 12.09 -0.24
C VAL A 95 0.83 12.97 0.95
N VAL A 96 -0.22 13.75 0.82
CA VAL A 96 -0.65 14.73 1.81
C VAL A 96 -2.10 14.49 2.21
N ALA A 97 -2.39 14.52 3.49
CA ALA A 97 -3.75 14.36 4.00
C ALA A 97 -4.60 15.58 3.64
N LEU A 98 -5.74 15.36 2.99
CA LEU A 98 -6.69 16.42 2.64
C LEU A 98 -7.60 16.77 3.81
N GLU A 99 -7.78 15.83 4.72
CA GLU A 99 -8.64 15.94 5.90
C GLU A 99 -8.07 15.01 6.95
N PRO A 100 -8.60 14.98 8.17
CA PRO A 100 -8.12 14.00 9.15
C PRO A 100 -8.25 12.60 8.57
N THR A 101 -7.13 11.88 8.53
CA THR A 101 -7.02 10.63 7.79
C THR A 101 -6.46 9.53 8.68
N ARG A 102 -7.06 8.34 8.60
CA ARG A 102 -6.54 7.16 9.27
C ARG A 102 -6.13 6.15 8.20
N CYS A 103 -4.98 5.55 8.42
CA CYS A 103 -4.45 4.55 7.50
C CYS A 103 -4.08 3.28 8.26
N LEU A 104 -4.14 2.17 7.55
CA LEU A 104 -3.57 0.92 8.00
C LEU A 104 -2.18 0.88 7.38
N ALA A 105 -1.14 0.78 8.23
CA ALA A 105 0.25 0.86 7.79
C ALA A 105 0.97 -0.47 8.00
N LEU A 106 1.71 -0.90 6.97
CA LEU A 106 2.57 -2.07 7.05
C LEU A 106 4.00 -1.60 6.82
N ALA A 107 4.83 -1.71 7.85
CA ALA A 107 6.22 -1.29 7.77
C ALA A 107 7.01 -2.16 6.80
N SER A 108 8.00 -1.56 6.11
CA SER A 108 8.79 -2.29 5.12
C SER A 108 9.53 -3.48 5.72
N TRP A 109 10.03 -3.36 6.95
CA TRP A 109 10.71 -4.50 7.60
C TRP A 109 9.75 -5.62 7.98
N GLU A 110 8.51 -5.30 8.28
CA GLU A 110 7.49 -6.31 8.53
C GLU A 110 7.12 -7.02 7.23
N PHE A 111 7.03 -6.26 6.13
CA PHE A 111 6.76 -6.82 4.82
C PHE A 111 7.86 -7.81 4.42
N GLU A 112 9.13 -7.41 4.55
CA GLU A 112 10.25 -8.28 4.23
C GLU A 112 10.22 -9.56 5.07
N ARG A 113 9.97 -9.44 6.36
CA ARG A 113 9.90 -10.59 7.26
C ARG A 113 8.79 -11.55 6.83
N LEU A 114 7.62 -11.00 6.49
CA LEU A 114 6.49 -11.81 6.04
C LEU A 114 6.83 -12.61 4.78
N VAL A 115 7.48 -11.97 3.82
CA VAL A 115 7.88 -12.64 2.57
C VAL A 115 8.91 -13.73 2.84
N LEU A 116 9.87 -13.48 3.74
CA LEU A 116 10.89 -14.46 4.07
C LEU A 116 10.31 -15.65 4.84
N GLU A 117 9.36 -15.40 5.72
CA GLU A 117 8.69 -16.46 6.49
C GLU A 117 7.65 -17.22 5.69
N ASN A 118 7.05 -16.54 4.71
CA ASN A 118 5.96 -17.09 3.90
C ASN A 118 6.24 -16.80 2.41
N PRO A 119 7.09 -17.61 1.77
CA PRO A 119 7.44 -17.37 0.35
C PRO A 119 6.24 -17.34 -0.60
N THR A 120 5.13 -17.97 -0.24
CA THR A 120 3.91 -17.92 -1.04
C THR A 120 3.37 -16.52 -1.19
N ILE A 121 3.59 -15.65 -0.19
CA ILE A 121 3.21 -14.25 -0.26
C ILE A 121 4.00 -13.55 -1.36
N GLY A 122 5.31 -13.75 -1.36
CA GLY A 122 6.19 -13.14 -2.36
C GLY A 122 5.85 -13.60 -3.76
N LEU A 123 5.60 -14.89 -3.95
CA LEU A 123 5.24 -15.43 -5.25
C LEU A 123 3.92 -14.85 -5.76
N ALA A 124 2.93 -14.73 -4.87
CA ALA A 124 1.63 -14.15 -5.23
C ALA A 124 1.79 -12.70 -5.67
N ILE A 125 2.63 -11.94 -4.96
CA ILE A 125 2.91 -10.53 -5.30
C ILE A 125 3.61 -10.44 -6.66
N LEU A 126 4.60 -11.29 -6.90
CA LEU A 126 5.30 -11.32 -8.19
C LEU A 126 4.33 -11.58 -9.34
N ARG A 127 3.42 -12.52 -9.16
CA ARG A 127 2.41 -12.82 -10.17
C ARG A 127 1.46 -11.65 -10.41
N GLY A 128 1.07 -10.97 -9.34
CA GLY A 128 0.23 -9.78 -9.43
C GLY A 128 0.91 -8.65 -10.17
N LEU A 129 2.19 -8.42 -9.87
CA LEU A 129 2.98 -7.38 -10.54
C LEU A 129 3.16 -7.71 -12.02
N SER A 130 3.39 -8.99 -12.33
CA SER A 130 3.51 -9.44 -13.71
C SER A 130 2.23 -9.18 -14.50
N ALA A 131 1.08 -9.47 -13.90
CA ALA A 131 -0.22 -9.22 -14.54
C ALA A 131 -0.45 -7.73 -14.81
N ARG A 132 -0.09 -6.89 -13.85
CA ARG A 132 -0.23 -5.44 -13.99
C ARG A 132 0.70 -4.91 -15.09
N LEU A 133 1.91 -5.44 -15.17
CA LEU A 133 2.87 -5.05 -16.19
C LEU A 133 2.36 -5.43 -17.58
N ARG A 134 1.82 -6.62 -17.74
CA ARG A 134 1.23 -7.06 -19.01
C ARG A 134 0.09 -6.15 -19.45
N ALA A 135 -0.75 -5.75 -18.50
CA ALA A 135 -1.87 -4.85 -18.79
C ALA A 135 -1.38 -3.49 -19.32
N ARG A 136 -0.21 -3.05 -18.84
CA ARG A 136 0.34 -1.75 -19.24
C ARG A 136 1.09 -1.81 -20.56
N THR A 137 1.54 -2.99 -20.97
CA THR A 137 2.33 -3.13 -22.20
C THR A 137 1.47 -3.51 -23.39
N GLU A 138 0.20 -3.17 -23.36
CA GLU A 138 -0.71 -3.36 -24.46
C GLU A 138 -0.28 -2.64 -25.72
N PRO A 139 -0.69 -3.08 -26.90
CA PRO A 139 -1.51 -4.23 -27.14
C PRO A 139 -0.68 -5.43 -26.98
N PRO A 140 -1.04 -6.28 -26.82
CA PRO A 140 -0.34 -7.29 -26.67
C PRO A 140 -0.47 -8.32 -27.18
N GLN A 141 -0.52 -8.69 -27.19
CA GLN A 141 -0.43 -9.51 -27.31
C GLN A 141 -0.25 -10.59 -27.62
N HIS A 142 -0.04 -11.37 -27.39
CA HIS A 142 0.42 -12.57 -28.01
C HIS A 142 0.43 -13.74 -27.07
#